data_dbe72c6ad1e9c3998402cf5b5a66705d
#
_entry.id   dbe72c6ad1e9c3998402cf5b5a66705d
#
_cell.length_a   1.000
_cell.length_b   1.000
_cell.length_c   1.000
_cell.angle_alpha   90.00
_cell.angle_beta   90.00
_cell.angle_gamma   90.00
#
_symmetry.space_group_name_H-M   'P 1'
#
loop_
_entity.id
_entity.type
_entity.pdbx_description
1 polymer ?
#
loop_
_entity_poly.entity_id
_entity_poly.type
_entity_poly.pdbx_seq_one_letter_code
_entity_poly.pdbx_strand_id
1 'polypeptide(L)'
;MAVMRLDETSAEPPKWETIEELFTALEAPLLGYALRYTGDRAQAEDVVQDAFMKLHAQFESVEQPRPWLYRTVHNLALNTRRTAGKTVSLDQFSEEENSASTDTADPALLPDEQIIRLEGIGLVRISLAALDERSRELIRLKFNEELSYKAIAARTGLTTGNVGFILHHALKTMADELAKTGVVP
;
A
#
# COMPACT_ATOMS: atom_id res chain seq x y z
N MET A 1 -39.77 -19.46 -4.82
CA MET A 1 -38.83 -18.43 -4.34
C MET A 1 -37.74 -19.12 -3.55
N ALA A 2 -36.61 -19.37 -4.21
CA ALA A 2 -35.45 -19.99 -3.57
C ALA A 2 -34.51 -18.88 -3.11
N VAL A 3 -34.37 -18.73 -1.81
CA VAL A 3 -33.41 -17.83 -1.18
C VAL A 3 -32.03 -18.49 -1.29
N MET A 4 -31.22 -17.94 -2.17
CA MET A 4 -29.82 -18.33 -2.34
C MET A 4 -29.09 -17.91 -1.06
N ARG A 5 -28.76 -18.87 -0.20
CA ARG A 5 -27.82 -18.66 0.91
C ARG A 5 -26.45 -18.38 0.32
N LEU A 6 -25.92 -17.19 0.56
CA LEU A 6 -24.52 -16.91 0.40
C LEU A 6 -23.79 -17.72 1.49
N ASP A 7 -23.08 -18.76 1.06
CA ASP A 7 -22.12 -19.46 1.91
C ASP A 7 -21.04 -18.45 2.34
N GLU A 8 -21.13 -17.99 3.57
CA GLU A 8 -20.02 -17.37 4.28
C GLU A 8 -18.99 -18.48 4.52
N THR A 9 -18.17 -18.75 3.52
CA THR A 9 -16.97 -19.55 3.72
C THR A 9 -16.02 -18.68 4.53
N SER A 10 -16.06 -18.82 5.83
CA SER A 10 -15.02 -18.38 6.74
C SER A 10 -13.75 -19.14 6.35
N ALA A 11 -13.00 -18.61 5.41
CA ALA A 11 -11.69 -19.15 5.05
C ALA A 11 -10.78 -18.96 6.25
N GLU A 12 -10.38 -20.06 6.89
CA GLU A 12 -9.33 -20.03 7.89
C GLU A 12 -8.11 -19.31 7.27
N PRO A 13 -7.43 -18.43 8.03
CA PRO A 13 -6.27 -17.73 7.51
C PRO A 13 -5.23 -18.75 7.02
N PRO A 14 -4.60 -18.52 5.86
CA PRO A 14 -3.66 -19.46 5.27
C PRO A 14 -2.56 -19.78 6.28
N LYS A 15 -2.36 -21.06 6.53
CA LYS A 15 -1.28 -21.54 7.38
C LYS A 15 0.00 -21.58 6.56
N TRP A 16 0.90 -20.69 6.85
CA TRP A 16 2.20 -20.61 6.20
C TRP A 16 3.12 -21.71 6.74
N GLU A 17 3.61 -22.58 5.87
CA GLU A 17 4.51 -23.67 6.25
C GLU A 17 5.97 -23.24 6.22
N THR A 18 6.30 -22.28 5.35
CA THR A 18 7.66 -21.76 5.19
C THR A 18 7.70 -20.23 5.18
N ILE A 19 8.88 -19.70 5.50
CA ILE A 19 9.10 -18.25 5.46
C ILE A 19 9.14 -17.71 4.03
N GLU A 20 9.55 -18.54 3.07
CA GLU A 20 9.60 -18.21 1.65
C GLU A 20 8.19 -18.01 1.06
N GLU A 21 7.24 -18.87 1.44
CA GLU A 21 5.83 -18.71 1.05
C GLU A 21 5.26 -17.42 1.62
N LEU A 22 5.54 -17.16 2.89
CA LEU A 22 5.11 -15.96 3.58
C LEU A 22 5.72 -14.70 2.95
N PHE A 23 7.01 -14.75 2.59
CA PHE A 23 7.69 -13.65 1.90
C PHE A 23 7.03 -13.37 0.55
N THR A 24 6.86 -14.39 -0.28
CA THR A 24 6.24 -14.28 -1.61
C THR A 24 4.84 -13.66 -1.54
N ALA A 25 4.06 -14.02 -0.52
CA ALA A 25 2.70 -13.53 -0.36
C ALA A 25 2.61 -12.12 0.24
N LEU A 26 3.53 -11.76 1.14
CA LEU A 26 3.40 -10.55 1.96
C LEU A 26 4.42 -9.45 1.66
N GLU A 27 5.47 -9.70 0.87
CA GLU A 27 6.49 -8.68 0.54
C GLU A 27 5.83 -7.42 -0.03
N ALA A 28 5.05 -7.55 -1.10
CA ALA A 28 4.44 -6.41 -1.77
C ALA A 28 3.40 -5.68 -0.89
N PRO A 29 2.46 -6.36 -0.22
CA PRO A 29 1.55 -5.74 0.74
C PRO A 29 2.28 -4.99 1.87
N LEU A 30 3.32 -5.60 2.46
CA LEU A 30 4.11 -4.98 3.54
C LEU A 30 4.93 -3.80 3.04
N LEU A 31 5.47 -3.87 1.81
CA LEU A 31 6.18 -2.76 1.19
C LEU A 31 5.25 -1.56 1.02
N GLY A 32 4.03 -1.78 0.51
CA GLY A 32 3.02 -0.73 0.40
C GLY A 32 2.62 -0.14 1.75
N TYR A 33 2.53 -1.00 2.76
CA TYR A 33 2.26 -0.56 4.13
C TYR A 33 3.40 0.30 4.68
N ALA A 34 4.67 -0.15 4.55
CA ALA A 34 5.84 0.58 5.00
C ALA A 34 5.98 1.94 4.30
N LEU A 35 5.75 1.98 2.97
CA LEU A 35 5.83 3.19 2.15
C LEU A 35 4.88 4.29 2.64
N ARG A 36 3.73 3.92 3.21
CA ARG A 36 2.80 4.89 3.82
C ARG A 36 3.45 5.72 4.93
N TYR A 37 4.36 5.12 5.69
CA TYR A 37 5.00 5.76 6.86
C TYR A 37 6.36 6.36 6.53
N THR A 38 7.15 5.69 5.69
CA THR A 38 8.50 6.15 5.33
C THR A 38 8.48 7.24 4.26
N GLY A 39 7.48 7.21 3.35
CA GLY A 39 7.42 8.11 2.19
C GLY A 39 8.50 7.86 1.14
N ASP A 40 9.44 6.96 1.39
CA ASP A 40 10.57 6.62 0.52
C ASP A 40 10.65 5.11 0.30
N ARG A 41 10.81 4.71 -0.97
CA ARG A 41 10.77 3.30 -1.35
C ARG A 41 11.96 2.50 -0.80
N ALA A 42 13.16 3.07 -0.84
CA ALA A 42 14.35 2.38 -0.36
C ALA A 42 14.25 2.13 1.15
N GLN A 43 13.80 3.13 1.91
CA GLN A 43 13.55 2.97 3.34
C GLN A 43 12.43 1.95 3.63
N ALA A 44 11.40 1.91 2.79
CA ALA A 44 10.33 0.92 2.94
C ALA A 44 10.82 -0.51 2.68
N GLU A 45 11.67 -0.71 1.66
CA GLU A 45 12.33 -1.98 1.34
C GLU A 45 13.22 -2.44 2.50
N ASP A 46 14.05 -1.56 3.05
CA ASP A 46 14.90 -1.85 4.22
C ASP A 46 14.06 -2.28 5.43
N VAL A 47 12.97 -1.57 5.72
CA VAL A 47 12.07 -1.88 6.85
C VAL A 47 11.42 -3.26 6.69
N VAL A 48 10.98 -3.59 5.48
CA VAL A 48 10.35 -4.90 5.19
C VAL A 48 11.39 -6.01 5.29
N GLN A 49 12.58 -5.82 4.74
CA GLN A 49 13.67 -6.77 4.84
C GLN A 49 14.06 -7.04 6.30
N ASP A 50 14.24 -5.99 7.09
CA ASP A 50 14.54 -6.11 8.53
C ASP A 50 13.46 -6.86 9.29
N ALA A 51 12.18 -6.64 8.96
CA ALA A 51 11.08 -7.36 9.57
C ALA A 51 11.12 -8.86 9.27
N PHE A 52 11.39 -9.23 8.01
CA PHE A 52 11.54 -10.65 7.64
C PHE A 52 12.78 -11.29 8.24
N MET A 53 13.91 -10.59 8.34
CA MET A 53 15.10 -11.09 9.03
C MET A 53 14.82 -11.39 10.51
N LYS A 54 14.08 -10.50 11.17
CA LYS A 54 13.65 -10.70 12.57
C LYS A 54 12.70 -11.88 12.70
N LEU A 55 11.76 -12.04 11.77
CA LEU A 55 10.86 -13.19 11.77
C LEU A 55 11.63 -14.49 11.57
N HIS A 56 12.56 -14.53 10.61
CA HIS A 56 13.38 -15.71 10.32
C HIS A 56 14.08 -16.24 11.57
N ALA A 57 14.63 -15.35 12.41
CA ALA A 57 15.31 -15.73 13.63
C ALA A 57 14.41 -16.39 14.69
N GLN A 58 13.09 -16.26 14.58
CA GLN A 58 12.13 -16.76 15.57
C GLN A 58 10.85 -17.35 14.95
N PHE A 59 10.91 -17.77 13.67
CA PHE A 59 9.75 -18.20 12.89
C PHE A 59 8.96 -19.30 13.57
N GLU A 60 9.64 -20.30 14.12
CA GLU A 60 9.01 -21.44 14.81
C GLU A 60 8.26 -21.04 16.10
N SER A 61 8.62 -19.91 16.71
CA SER A 61 7.99 -19.43 17.95
C SER A 61 6.83 -18.47 17.72
N VAL A 62 6.63 -18.02 16.48
CA VAL A 62 5.59 -17.05 16.12
C VAL A 62 4.35 -17.79 15.62
N GLU A 63 3.31 -17.85 16.42
CA GLU A 63 2.04 -18.52 16.07
C GLU A 63 1.31 -17.84 14.91
N GLN A 64 1.38 -16.51 14.81
CA GLN A 64 0.68 -15.70 13.81
C GLN A 64 1.66 -14.79 13.07
N PRO A 65 2.38 -15.30 12.06
CA PRO A 65 3.45 -14.55 11.41
C PRO A 65 2.96 -13.32 10.63
N ARG A 66 1.75 -13.35 10.03
CA ARG A 66 1.22 -12.23 9.27
C ARG A 66 0.94 -10.99 10.15
N PRO A 67 0.13 -11.04 11.23
CA PRO A 67 -0.05 -9.91 12.15
C PRO A 67 1.26 -9.48 12.81
N TRP A 68 2.14 -10.42 13.11
CA TRP A 68 3.45 -10.14 13.68
C TRP A 68 4.33 -9.29 12.74
N LEU A 69 4.34 -9.61 11.44
CA LEU A 69 5.06 -8.84 10.42
C LEU A 69 4.51 -7.42 10.30
N TYR A 70 3.19 -7.24 10.22
CA TYR A 70 2.58 -5.90 10.16
C TYR A 70 2.95 -5.04 11.36
N ARG A 71 2.92 -5.62 12.55
CA ARG A 71 3.34 -4.94 13.79
C ARG A 71 4.82 -4.55 13.75
N THR A 72 5.67 -5.47 13.31
CA THR A 72 7.12 -5.24 13.25
C THR A 72 7.45 -4.16 12.22
N VAL A 73 6.89 -4.24 11.02
CA VAL A 73 7.03 -3.23 9.96
C VAL A 73 6.54 -1.87 10.43
N HIS A 74 5.39 -1.81 11.11
CA HIS A 74 4.86 -0.57 11.68
C HIS A 74 5.87 0.10 12.62
N ASN A 75 6.37 -0.66 13.60
CA ASN A 75 7.32 -0.15 14.59
C ASN A 75 8.64 0.31 13.94
N LEU A 76 9.16 -0.47 12.99
CA LEU A 76 10.38 -0.11 12.26
C LEU A 76 10.18 1.16 11.42
N ALA A 77 9.08 1.25 10.67
CA ALA A 77 8.77 2.41 9.83
C ALA A 77 8.61 3.70 10.65
N LEU A 78 7.95 3.63 11.82
CA LEU A 78 7.86 4.77 12.72
C LEU A 78 9.24 5.20 13.25
N ASN A 79 10.11 4.26 13.57
CA ASN A 79 11.46 4.56 14.03
C ASN A 79 12.29 5.22 12.91
N THR A 80 12.21 4.71 11.68
CA THR A 80 12.88 5.30 10.51
C THR A 80 12.40 6.73 10.29
N ARG A 81 11.09 6.98 10.31
CA ARG A 81 10.52 8.32 10.22
C ARG A 81 11.02 9.27 11.33
N ARG A 82 11.09 8.80 12.57
CA ARG A 82 11.59 9.60 13.72
C ARG A 82 13.06 9.97 13.57
N THR A 83 13.86 9.09 12.99
CA THR A 83 15.30 9.33 12.73
C THR A 83 15.47 10.29 11.55
N ALA A 84 14.72 10.12 10.47
CA ALA A 84 14.71 11.03 9.32
C ALA A 84 14.19 12.43 9.67
N GLY A 85 13.17 12.53 10.53
CA GLY A 85 12.60 13.81 10.99
C GLY A 85 13.55 14.67 11.82
N LYS A 86 14.69 14.14 12.26
CA LYS A 86 15.78 14.93 12.84
C LYS A 86 16.68 15.62 11.80
N THR A 87 16.55 15.26 10.52
CA THR A 87 17.46 15.73 9.46
C THR A 87 16.79 16.52 8.34
N VAL A 88 15.47 16.45 8.14
CA VAL A 88 14.79 17.20 7.07
C VAL A 88 13.40 17.63 7.51
N SER A 89 13.16 18.95 7.39
CA SER A 89 11.83 19.56 7.54
C SER A 89 10.85 18.97 6.53
N LEU A 90 9.76 18.45 7.02
CA LEU A 90 8.74 17.72 6.26
C LEU A 90 7.77 18.72 5.63
N ASP A 91 7.95 19.04 4.35
CA ASP A 91 6.89 19.59 3.53
C ASP A 91 6.80 18.76 2.26
N GLN A 92 5.73 18.01 2.11
CA GLN A 92 5.05 17.74 0.83
C GLN A 92 4.31 16.40 0.68
N PHE A 93 3.90 15.73 1.73
CA PHE A 93 2.79 14.76 1.63
C PHE A 93 1.91 14.90 2.86
N SER A 94 1.39 16.09 3.04
CA SER A 94 0.54 16.49 4.13
C SER A 94 -0.94 16.44 3.74
N GLU A 95 -1.63 15.96 4.67
CA GLU A 95 -2.64 16.68 5.44
C GLU A 95 -4.10 16.55 4.99
N GLU A 96 -4.46 15.94 3.86
CA GLU A 96 -5.90 15.86 3.52
C GLU A 96 -6.54 14.46 3.69
N GLU A 97 -5.79 13.42 4.06
CA GLU A 97 -6.38 12.11 4.41
C GLU A 97 -6.10 11.66 5.85
N ASN A 98 -5.71 12.57 6.73
CA ASN A 98 -5.46 12.26 8.14
C ASN A 98 -6.73 12.41 9.01
N SER A 99 -7.92 12.31 8.42
CA SER A 99 -9.19 12.31 9.13
C SER A 99 -9.73 10.91 9.43
N ALA A 100 -8.87 9.89 9.36
CA ALA A 100 -9.20 8.59 9.91
C ALA A 100 -8.24 8.31 11.08
N SER A 101 -8.64 8.80 12.24
CA SER A 101 -8.24 8.37 13.59
C SER A 101 -6.78 7.93 13.74
N THR A 102 -6.00 8.82 14.32
CA THR A 102 -4.85 8.53 15.16
C THR A 102 -5.30 7.65 16.34
N ASP A 103 -5.85 6.50 16.05
CA ASP A 103 -6.01 5.47 17.04
C ASP A 103 -4.72 4.66 16.99
N THR A 104 -3.95 4.76 18.06
CA THR A 104 -2.76 3.96 18.36
C THR A 104 -3.21 2.53 18.66
N ALA A 105 -4.04 1.96 17.77
CA ALA A 105 -4.43 0.57 17.85
C ALA A 105 -3.17 -0.28 17.62
N ASP A 106 -2.85 -1.10 18.57
CA ASP A 106 -1.77 -2.08 18.46
C ASP A 106 -2.00 -2.90 17.18
N PRO A 107 -1.11 -2.89 16.18
CA PRO A 107 -1.30 -3.65 14.95
C PRO A 107 -1.48 -5.15 15.17
N ALA A 108 -1.11 -5.67 16.33
CA ALA A 108 -1.37 -7.04 16.74
C ALA A 108 -2.86 -7.34 16.94
N LEU A 109 -3.68 -6.30 17.09
CA LEU A 109 -5.13 -6.39 17.33
C LEU A 109 -5.96 -5.96 16.12
N LEU A 110 -5.32 -5.71 14.94
CA LEU A 110 -6.07 -5.36 13.75
C LEU A 110 -6.86 -6.57 13.24
N PRO A 111 -8.17 -6.44 13.06
CA PRO A 111 -8.97 -7.47 12.39
C PRO A 111 -8.45 -7.74 10.98
N ASP A 112 -8.59 -8.97 10.48
CA ASP A 112 -8.14 -9.35 9.14
C ASP A 112 -8.69 -8.43 8.03
N GLU A 113 -9.92 -7.96 8.16
CA GLU A 113 -10.50 -6.97 7.23
C GLU A 113 -9.71 -5.66 7.16
N GLN A 114 -9.18 -5.19 8.28
CA GLN A 114 -8.36 -3.98 8.30
C GLN A 114 -7.00 -4.23 7.65
N ILE A 115 -6.41 -5.40 7.86
CA ILE A 115 -5.17 -5.80 7.19
C ILE A 115 -5.38 -5.86 5.69
N ILE A 116 -6.44 -6.52 5.20
CA ILE A 116 -6.77 -6.59 3.77
C ILE A 116 -6.96 -5.19 3.16
N ARG A 117 -7.63 -4.30 3.88
CA ARG A 117 -7.82 -2.91 3.43
C ARG A 117 -6.50 -2.16 3.34
N LEU A 118 -5.62 -2.31 4.33
CA LEU A 118 -4.29 -1.69 4.35
C LEU A 118 -3.40 -2.23 3.22
N GLU A 119 -3.47 -3.53 2.95
CA GLU A 119 -2.78 -4.17 1.82
C GLU A 119 -3.24 -3.56 0.49
N GLY A 120 -4.55 -3.44 0.27
CA GLY A 120 -5.09 -2.83 -0.94
C GLY A 120 -4.64 -1.37 -1.12
N ILE A 121 -4.68 -0.57 -0.06
CA ILE A 121 -4.18 0.82 -0.09
C ILE A 121 -2.67 0.83 -0.38
N GLY A 122 -1.91 -0.07 0.21
CA GLY A 122 -0.48 -0.19 -0.01
C GLY A 122 -0.14 -0.49 -1.47
N LEU A 123 -0.83 -1.45 -2.08
CA LEU A 123 -0.65 -1.81 -3.49
C LEU A 123 -0.94 -0.65 -4.44
N VAL A 124 -2.02 0.10 -4.20
CA VAL A 124 -2.32 1.31 -4.97
C VAL A 124 -1.20 2.34 -4.81
N ARG A 125 -0.64 2.52 -3.62
CA ARG A 125 0.49 3.45 -3.40
C ARG A 125 1.75 3.03 -4.14
N ILE A 126 2.08 1.74 -4.15
CA ILE A 126 3.22 1.22 -4.94
C ILE A 126 3.02 1.54 -6.41
N SER A 127 1.84 1.27 -6.97
CA SER A 127 1.55 1.51 -8.36
C SER A 127 1.57 3.02 -8.73
N LEU A 128 1.09 3.89 -7.82
CA LEU A 128 1.18 5.34 -7.98
C LEU A 128 2.64 5.84 -7.92
N ALA A 129 3.49 5.25 -7.07
CA ALA A 129 4.89 5.62 -6.96
C ALA A 129 5.70 5.33 -8.23
N ALA A 130 5.26 4.36 -9.05
CA ALA A 130 5.87 4.04 -10.33
C ALA A 130 5.55 5.05 -11.45
N LEU A 131 4.58 5.95 -11.23
CA LEU A 131 4.21 6.97 -12.19
C LEU A 131 5.13 8.19 -12.09
N ASP A 132 5.37 8.86 -13.24
CA ASP A 132 5.92 10.20 -13.25
C ASP A 132 4.96 11.21 -12.60
N GLU A 133 5.50 12.36 -12.19
CA GLU A 133 4.75 13.39 -11.47
C GLU A 133 3.51 13.88 -12.25
N ARG A 134 3.66 14.05 -13.56
CA ARG A 134 2.56 14.52 -14.42
C ARG A 134 1.43 13.50 -14.52
N SER A 135 1.76 12.24 -14.70
CA SER A 135 0.78 11.14 -14.72
C SER A 135 0.06 11.01 -13.38
N ARG A 136 0.78 11.13 -12.28
CA ARG A 136 0.24 11.08 -10.92
C ARG A 136 -0.73 12.23 -10.66
N GLU A 137 -0.38 13.44 -11.08
CA GLU A 137 -1.27 14.61 -10.97
C GLU A 137 -2.56 14.43 -11.78
N LEU A 138 -2.50 13.89 -13.01
CA LEU A 138 -3.70 13.62 -13.80
C LEU A 138 -4.60 12.54 -13.16
N ILE A 139 -4.02 11.49 -12.58
CA ILE A 139 -4.75 10.48 -11.80
C ILE A 139 -5.45 11.14 -10.61
N ARG A 140 -4.76 12.01 -9.86
CA ARG A 140 -5.34 12.74 -8.74
C ARG A 140 -6.52 13.60 -9.17
N LEU A 141 -6.35 14.40 -10.21
CA LEU A 141 -7.41 15.27 -10.75
C LEU A 141 -8.63 14.47 -11.24
N LYS A 142 -8.39 13.27 -11.81
CA LYS A 142 -9.47 12.44 -12.34
C LYS A 142 -10.24 11.69 -11.27
N PHE A 143 -9.54 11.09 -10.30
CA PHE A 143 -10.12 10.14 -9.36
C PHE A 143 -10.38 10.73 -7.96
N ASN A 144 -9.57 11.67 -7.48
CA ASN A 144 -9.81 12.32 -6.19
C ASN A 144 -10.68 13.57 -6.34
N GLU A 145 -10.46 14.37 -7.41
CA GLU A 145 -11.25 15.59 -7.66
C GLU A 145 -12.41 15.33 -8.65
N GLU A 146 -12.55 14.13 -9.18
CA GLU A 146 -13.61 13.67 -10.10
C GLU A 146 -13.78 14.56 -11.34
N LEU A 147 -12.71 15.26 -11.78
CA LEU A 147 -12.79 16.20 -12.88
C LEU A 147 -13.03 15.50 -14.22
N SER A 148 -13.78 16.18 -15.09
CA SER A 148 -13.92 15.77 -16.49
C SER A 148 -12.62 16.00 -17.27
N TYR A 149 -12.39 15.25 -18.34
CA TYR A 149 -11.21 15.45 -19.22
C TYR A 149 -11.07 16.87 -19.73
N LYS A 150 -12.23 17.53 -19.99
CA LYS A 150 -12.27 18.94 -20.40
C LYS A 150 -11.81 19.88 -19.27
N ALA A 151 -12.22 19.62 -18.03
CA ALA A 151 -11.81 20.41 -16.88
C ALA A 151 -10.31 20.19 -16.56
N ILE A 152 -9.83 18.94 -16.64
CA ILE A 152 -8.42 18.63 -16.50
C ILE A 152 -7.58 19.34 -17.58
N ALA A 153 -8.01 19.28 -18.83
CA ALA A 153 -7.36 19.96 -19.95
C ALA A 153 -7.23 21.48 -19.70
N ALA A 154 -8.32 22.11 -19.27
CA ALA A 154 -8.33 23.55 -18.95
C ALA A 154 -7.38 23.90 -17.79
N ARG A 155 -7.29 23.04 -16.76
CA ARG A 155 -6.45 23.27 -15.57
C ARG A 155 -4.95 23.02 -15.83
N THR A 156 -4.64 22.05 -16.68
CA THR A 156 -3.25 21.62 -16.95
C THR A 156 -2.64 22.22 -18.24
N GLY A 157 -3.42 22.93 -19.03
CA GLY A 157 -2.98 23.44 -20.34
C GLY A 157 -2.84 22.38 -21.42
N LEU A 158 -3.32 21.16 -21.18
CA LEU A 158 -3.29 20.05 -22.12
C LEU A 158 -4.51 20.06 -23.05
N THR A 159 -4.42 19.34 -24.17
CA THR A 159 -5.62 18.99 -24.94
C THR A 159 -6.35 17.82 -24.29
N THR A 160 -7.65 17.72 -24.50
CA THR A 160 -8.46 16.61 -23.97
C THR A 160 -7.98 15.24 -24.46
N GLY A 161 -7.46 15.18 -25.70
CA GLY A 161 -6.84 13.97 -26.26
C GLY A 161 -5.56 13.57 -25.49
N ASN A 162 -4.70 14.54 -25.19
CA ASN A 162 -3.49 14.28 -24.40
C ASN A 162 -3.82 13.85 -22.96
N VAL A 163 -4.84 14.45 -22.34
CA VAL A 163 -5.32 14.01 -21.02
C VAL A 163 -5.73 12.54 -21.06
N GLY A 164 -6.55 12.14 -22.06
CA GLY A 164 -6.98 10.76 -22.21
C GLY A 164 -5.81 9.80 -22.47
N PHE A 165 -4.86 10.20 -23.31
CA PHE A 165 -3.67 9.39 -23.60
C PHE A 165 -2.81 9.16 -22.35
N ILE A 166 -2.50 10.23 -21.61
CA ILE A 166 -1.65 10.13 -20.40
C ILE A 166 -2.37 9.31 -19.32
N LEU A 167 -3.66 9.52 -19.10
CA LEU A 167 -4.44 8.74 -18.12
C LEU A 167 -4.48 7.26 -18.50
N HIS A 168 -4.69 6.93 -19.77
CA HIS A 168 -4.70 5.54 -20.22
C HIS A 168 -3.32 4.88 -19.98
N HIS A 169 -2.24 5.59 -20.29
CA HIS A 169 -0.88 5.08 -20.10
C HIS A 169 -0.52 4.94 -18.62
N ALA A 170 -0.93 5.90 -17.79
CA ALA A 170 -0.76 5.83 -16.35
C ALA A 170 -1.48 4.62 -15.74
N LEU A 171 -2.75 4.40 -16.09
CA LEU A 171 -3.52 3.24 -15.61
C LEU A 171 -2.90 1.92 -16.06
N LYS A 172 -2.38 1.86 -17.29
CA LYS A 172 -1.66 0.67 -17.77
C LYS A 172 -0.39 0.43 -16.94
N THR A 173 0.43 1.45 -16.72
CA THR A 173 1.63 1.34 -15.88
C THR A 173 1.29 0.88 -14.47
N MET A 174 0.23 1.43 -13.86
CA MET A 174 -0.24 0.97 -12.55
C MET A 174 -0.66 -0.50 -12.56
N ALA A 175 -1.39 -0.94 -13.59
CA ALA A 175 -1.79 -2.34 -13.73
C ALA A 175 -0.58 -3.27 -13.91
N ASP A 176 0.41 -2.86 -14.72
CA ASP A 176 1.64 -3.61 -14.94
C ASP A 176 2.46 -3.73 -13.63
N GLU A 177 2.50 -2.68 -12.81
CA GLU A 177 3.16 -2.72 -11.50
C GLU A 177 2.40 -3.63 -10.51
N LEU A 178 1.09 -3.57 -10.48
CA LEU A 178 0.27 -4.46 -9.65
C LEU A 178 0.42 -5.93 -10.05
N ALA A 179 0.50 -6.22 -11.35
CA ALA A 179 0.72 -7.57 -11.85
C ALA A 179 2.08 -8.16 -11.38
N LYS A 180 3.12 -7.33 -11.25
CA LYS A 180 4.43 -7.76 -10.71
C LYS A 180 4.36 -8.18 -9.24
N THR A 181 3.38 -7.70 -8.49
CA THR A 181 3.22 -8.06 -7.08
C THR A 181 2.61 -9.45 -6.86
N GLY A 182 2.14 -10.11 -7.93
CA GLY A 182 1.49 -11.41 -7.84
C GLY A 182 0.13 -11.43 -7.13
N VAL A 183 -0.39 -10.26 -6.76
CA VAL A 183 -1.67 -10.11 -6.02
C VAL A 183 -2.86 -9.96 -6.96
N VAL A 184 -2.60 -9.57 -8.20
CA VAL A 184 -3.63 -9.46 -9.25
C VAL A 184 -3.27 -10.45 -10.37
N PRO A 185 -4.22 -11.33 -10.76
CA PRO A 185 -4.01 -12.30 -11.84
C PRO A 185 -3.86 -11.64 -13.21
#